data_05017427710fa4fa50857559e326274b
#
_entry.id   05017427710fa4fa50857559e326274b
#
_cell.length_a   1.000
_cell.length_b   1.000
_cell.length_c   1.000
_cell.angle_alpha   90.00
_cell.angle_beta   90.00
_cell.angle_gamma   90.00
#
_symmetry.space_group_name_H-M   'P 1'
#
loop_
_entity.id
_entity.type
_entity.pdbx_description
1 polymer ?
#
loop_
_entity_poly.entity_id
_entity_poly.type
_entity_poly.pdbx_seq_one_letter_code
_entity_poly.pdbx_strand_id
1 'polypeptide(L)'
;TFVIIAGLPDHKSYHKTTAKGTLYHHLNGAALKNEIEKAAYIICRGGYTTLMELIPFQKKLIFIPTPGQTEQAYLGKYWQSKKWAISFSQSEFNVETAIEQASQFEYQTPPFTAFSRADLVNELKRLSL
;
A
#
# COMPACT_ATOMS: atom_id res chain seq x y z
N THR A 1 1.54 17.78 -1.18
CA THR A 1 2.23 17.27 -2.39
C THR A 1 2.11 15.76 -2.42
N PHE A 2 1.81 15.17 -3.55
CA PHE A 2 1.70 13.72 -3.74
C PHE A 2 2.56 13.23 -4.91
N VAL A 3 2.87 11.93 -4.88
CA VAL A 3 3.52 11.22 -5.98
C VAL A 3 2.60 10.06 -6.41
N ILE A 4 2.35 9.94 -7.70
CA ILE A 4 1.60 8.84 -8.30
C ILE A 4 2.55 8.04 -9.18
N ILE A 5 2.50 6.72 -9.04
CA ILE A 5 3.24 5.77 -9.87
C ILE A 5 2.23 4.87 -10.56
N ALA A 6 2.11 5.02 -11.88
CA ALA A 6 1.07 4.36 -12.66
C ALA A 6 1.33 2.87 -12.93
N GLY A 7 2.55 2.39 -12.72
CA GLY A 7 2.90 0.99 -12.95
C GLY A 7 2.94 0.61 -14.44
N LEU A 8 3.33 1.53 -15.31
CA LEU A 8 3.40 1.35 -16.77
C LEU A 8 4.87 1.22 -17.21
N PRO A 9 5.48 0.03 -17.15
CA PRO A 9 6.92 -0.16 -17.38
C PRO A 9 7.37 0.20 -18.81
N ASP A 10 6.47 0.10 -19.78
CA ASP A 10 6.77 0.44 -21.18
C ASP A 10 6.95 1.95 -21.41
N HIS A 11 6.53 2.78 -20.45
CA HIS A 11 6.61 4.25 -20.49
C HIS A 11 7.60 4.80 -19.45
N LYS A 12 8.73 4.16 -19.27
CA LYS A 12 9.71 4.41 -18.19
C LYS A 12 10.18 5.86 -18.06
N SER A 13 10.33 6.55 -19.17
CA SER A 13 10.87 7.91 -19.20
C SER A 13 9.83 9.00 -18.97
N TYR A 14 8.54 8.66 -18.96
CA TYR A 14 7.50 9.67 -18.82
C TYR A 14 7.28 10.04 -17.37
N HIS A 15 7.32 11.34 -17.10
CA HIS A 15 6.84 11.93 -15.86
C HIS A 15 6.18 13.28 -16.14
N LYS A 16 5.25 13.66 -15.27
CA LYS A 16 4.58 14.96 -15.31
C LYS A 16 4.49 15.55 -13.92
N THR A 17 5.06 16.73 -13.75
CA THR A 17 5.00 17.47 -12.48
C THR A 17 3.99 18.61 -12.57
N THR A 18 3.21 18.78 -11.52
CA THR A 18 2.23 19.86 -11.34
C THR A 18 2.45 20.54 -9.98
N ALA A 19 1.76 21.64 -9.72
CA ALA A 19 1.80 22.30 -8.41
C ALA A 19 1.33 21.39 -7.24
N LYS A 20 0.51 20.36 -7.53
CA LYS A 20 -0.04 19.43 -6.51
C LYS A 20 0.82 18.19 -6.31
N GLY A 21 1.58 17.76 -7.32
CA GLY A 21 2.38 16.54 -7.22
C GLY A 21 2.99 16.10 -8.55
N THR A 22 3.63 14.94 -8.52
CA THR A 22 4.30 14.34 -9.68
C THR A 22 3.68 12.99 -10.02
N LEU A 23 3.42 12.77 -11.30
CA LEU A 23 3.03 11.49 -11.89
C LEU A 23 4.24 10.87 -12.60
N TYR A 24 4.59 9.65 -12.25
CA TYR A 24 5.53 8.80 -12.95
C TYR A 24 4.78 7.63 -13.61
N HIS A 25 5.10 7.28 -14.84
CA HIS A 25 4.61 6.04 -15.44
C HIS A 25 5.28 4.82 -14.83
N HIS A 26 6.57 4.91 -14.54
CA HIS A 26 7.34 3.88 -13.87
C HIS A 26 8.49 4.49 -13.08
N LEU A 27 8.88 3.86 -11.96
CA LEU A 27 10.11 4.13 -11.24
C LEU A 27 10.93 2.84 -11.09
N ASN A 28 12.25 2.93 -11.21
CA ASN A 28 13.13 1.82 -10.85
C ASN A 28 13.14 1.61 -9.33
N GLY A 29 13.66 0.47 -8.88
CA GLY A 29 13.61 0.09 -7.48
C GLY A 29 14.23 1.11 -6.51
N ALA A 30 15.37 1.74 -6.88
CA ALA A 30 16.03 2.74 -6.04
C ALA A 30 15.22 4.04 -5.93
N ALA A 31 14.67 4.52 -7.04
CA ALA A 31 13.84 5.72 -7.08
C ALA A 31 12.50 5.48 -6.34
N LEU A 32 11.88 4.32 -6.54
CA LEU A 32 10.68 3.93 -5.82
C LEU A 32 10.91 3.88 -4.30
N LYS A 33 11.98 3.24 -3.87
CA LYS A 33 12.38 3.20 -2.46
C LYS A 33 12.50 4.60 -1.85
N ASN A 34 13.17 5.51 -2.54
CA ASN A 34 13.33 6.88 -2.09
C ASN A 34 11.99 7.62 -1.92
N GLU A 35 11.03 7.42 -2.84
CA GLU A 35 9.70 8.02 -2.70
C GLU A 35 8.90 7.39 -1.55
N ILE A 36 9.00 6.08 -1.34
CA ILE A 36 8.40 5.38 -0.21
C ILE A 36 8.95 5.93 1.12
N GLU A 37 10.27 6.10 1.23
CA GLU A 37 10.91 6.60 2.44
C GLU A 37 10.47 8.02 2.81
N LYS A 38 10.19 8.87 1.84
CA LYS A 38 9.70 10.24 2.05
C LYS A 38 8.21 10.33 2.36
N ALA A 39 7.43 9.33 1.98
CA ALA A 39 5.97 9.35 2.10
C ALA A 39 5.52 9.31 3.56
N ALA A 40 4.54 10.12 3.92
CA ALA A 40 3.83 10.03 5.20
C ALA A 40 2.76 8.91 5.16
N TYR A 41 2.08 8.78 4.02
CA TYR A 41 1.07 7.76 3.75
C TYR A 41 1.36 7.09 2.41
N ILE A 42 1.05 5.81 2.31
CA ILE A 42 1.12 5.07 1.05
C ILE A 42 -0.27 4.53 0.74
N ILE A 43 -0.78 4.91 -0.42
CA ILE A 43 -2.04 4.40 -0.95
C ILE A 43 -1.70 3.36 -2.01
N CYS A 44 -2.16 2.13 -1.84
CA CYS A 44 -1.84 1.05 -2.77
C CYS A 44 -2.97 0.03 -2.92
N ARG A 45 -2.88 -0.77 -3.97
CA ARG A 45 -3.67 -1.99 -4.11
C ARG A 45 -3.11 -3.04 -3.15
N GLY A 46 -3.98 -3.62 -2.33
CA GLY A 46 -3.59 -4.53 -1.25
C GLY A 46 -3.25 -5.94 -1.69
N GLY A 47 -2.38 -6.13 -2.67
CA GLY A 47 -1.84 -7.45 -3.03
C GLY A 47 -0.77 -7.91 -2.03
N TYR A 48 -0.63 -9.21 -1.87
CA TYR A 48 0.32 -9.85 -0.97
C TYR A 48 1.77 -9.35 -1.16
N THR A 49 2.26 -9.39 -2.40
CA THR A 49 3.64 -8.98 -2.72
C THR A 49 3.90 -7.52 -2.34
N THR A 50 2.94 -6.63 -2.65
CA THR A 50 3.03 -5.21 -2.29
C THR A 50 3.14 -5.01 -0.78
N LEU A 51 2.33 -5.73 0.00
CA LEU A 51 2.37 -5.65 1.46
C LEU A 51 3.72 -6.07 2.02
N MET A 52 4.27 -7.18 1.50
CA MET A 52 5.56 -7.70 1.91
C MET A 52 6.71 -6.73 1.64
N GLU A 53 6.65 -6.06 0.49
CA GLU A 53 7.64 -5.06 0.11
C GLU A 53 7.53 -3.77 0.95
N LEU A 54 6.34 -3.43 1.44
CA LEU A 54 6.10 -2.20 2.21
C LEU A 54 6.33 -2.34 3.72
N ILE A 55 6.23 -3.54 4.28
CA ILE A 55 6.41 -3.79 5.72
C ILE A 55 7.73 -3.20 6.27
N PRO A 56 8.89 -3.40 5.62
CA PRO A 56 10.16 -2.90 6.15
C PRO A 56 10.21 -1.38 6.30
N PHE A 57 9.39 -0.64 5.56
CA PHE A 57 9.35 0.81 5.61
C PHE A 57 8.52 1.37 6.76
N GLN A 58 7.71 0.54 7.42
CA GLN A 58 6.85 0.93 8.55
C GLN A 58 5.99 2.18 8.29
N LYS A 59 5.46 2.30 7.10
CA LYS A 59 4.63 3.45 6.67
C LYS A 59 3.16 3.23 7.01
N LYS A 60 2.42 4.33 7.13
CA LYS A 60 0.97 4.33 7.28
C LYS A 60 0.33 3.95 5.95
N LEU A 61 -0.30 2.78 5.89
CA LEU A 61 -0.82 2.20 4.67
C LEU A 61 -2.33 2.41 4.55
N ILE A 62 -2.76 2.76 3.35
CA ILE A 62 -4.16 2.87 2.94
C ILE A 62 -4.37 1.90 1.78
N PHE A 63 -5.23 0.89 1.97
CA PHE A 63 -5.48 -0.14 0.97
C PHE A 63 -6.77 0.10 0.20
N ILE A 64 -6.69 -0.11 -1.10
CA ILE A 64 -7.86 -0.12 -1.99
C ILE A 64 -7.84 -1.44 -2.74
N PRO A 65 -8.50 -2.51 -2.22
CA PRO A 65 -8.58 -3.78 -2.92
C PRO A 65 -9.12 -3.63 -4.33
N THR A 66 -8.56 -4.36 -5.28
CA THR A 66 -9.08 -4.41 -6.64
C THR A 66 -10.44 -5.11 -6.62
N PRO A 67 -11.50 -4.52 -7.21
CA PRO A 67 -12.80 -5.16 -7.30
C PRO A 67 -12.72 -6.57 -7.92
N GLY A 68 -13.40 -7.55 -7.31
CA GLY A 68 -13.37 -8.93 -7.75
C GLY A 68 -12.16 -9.75 -7.29
N GLN A 69 -11.18 -9.14 -6.63
CA GLN A 69 -10.01 -9.81 -6.05
C GLN A 69 -10.29 -10.19 -4.59
N THR A 70 -10.82 -11.39 -4.36
CA THR A 70 -11.23 -11.87 -3.02
C THR A 70 -10.09 -11.88 -2.02
N GLU A 71 -8.89 -12.26 -2.46
CA GLU A 71 -7.69 -12.26 -1.62
C GLU A 71 -7.33 -10.85 -1.15
N GLN A 72 -7.35 -9.85 -2.05
CA GLN A 72 -7.05 -8.46 -1.68
C GLN A 72 -8.10 -7.91 -0.71
N ALA A 73 -9.37 -8.20 -0.93
CA ALA A 73 -10.45 -7.78 -0.04
C ALA A 73 -10.27 -8.39 1.36
N TYR A 74 -9.89 -9.67 1.44
CA TYR A 74 -9.60 -10.34 2.70
C TYR A 74 -8.38 -9.70 3.41
N LEU A 75 -7.28 -9.53 2.70
CA LEU A 75 -6.06 -8.91 3.27
C LEU A 75 -6.33 -7.50 3.79
N GLY A 76 -7.12 -6.69 3.07
CA GLY A 76 -7.52 -5.36 3.51
C GLY A 76 -8.26 -5.38 4.85
N LYS A 77 -9.26 -6.26 4.98
CA LYS A 77 -10.02 -6.45 6.24
C LYS A 77 -9.14 -6.97 7.38
N TYR A 78 -8.30 -7.96 7.10
CA TYR A 78 -7.40 -8.55 8.09
C TYR A 78 -6.41 -7.50 8.62
N TRP A 79 -5.74 -6.75 7.75
CA TRP A 79 -4.80 -5.73 8.15
C TRP A 79 -5.46 -4.58 8.91
N GLN A 80 -6.67 -4.22 8.52
CA GLN A 80 -7.44 -3.22 9.27
C GLN A 80 -7.83 -3.71 10.67
N SER A 81 -8.20 -4.97 10.81
CA SER A 81 -8.51 -5.57 12.14
C SER A 81 -7.30 -5.60 13.08
N LYS A 82 -6.09 -5.70 12.51
CA LYS A 82 -4.81 -5.62 13.24
C LYS A 82 -4.30 -4.18 13.42
N LYS A 83 -5.00 -3.20 12.87
CA LYS A 83 -4.59 -1.79 12.84
C LYS A 83 -3.26 -1.54 12.10
N TRP A 84 -2.87 -2.41 11.18
CA TRP A 84 -1.66 -2.26 10.36
C TRP A 84 -1.87 -1.43 9.12
N ALA A 85 -3.09 -1.33 8.64
CA ALA A 85 -3.52 -0.50 7.55
C ALA A 85 -4.99 -0.12 7.71
N ILE A 86 -5.42 0.96 7.05
CA ILE A 86 -6.85 1.26 6.85
C ILE A 86 -7.23 0.83 5.42
N SER A 87 -8.43 0.30 5.21
CA SER A 87 -8.87 -0.21 3.92
C SER A 87 -10.18 0.42 3.48
N PHE A 88 -10.27 0.76 2.21
CA PHE A 88 -11.47 1.30 1.58
C PHE A 88 -11.85 0.48 0.35
N SER A 89 -13.14 0.32 0.09
CA SER A 89 -13.57 -0.17 -1.22
C SER A 89 -13.29 0.87 -2.30
N GLN A 90 -13.08 0.42 -3.54
CA GLN A 90 -12.81 1.35 -4.65
C GLN A 90 -14.00 2.30 -4.90
N SER A 91 -15.24 1.85 -4.68
CA SER A 91 -16.45 2.65 -4.85
C SER A 91 -16.61 3.76 -3.80
N GLU A 92 -16.06 3.56 -2.61
CA GLU A 92 -16.14 4.52 -1.49
C GLU A 92 -14.89 5.38 -1.36
N PHE A 93 -13.85 5.08 -2.14
CA PHE A 93 -12.57 5.76 -2.03
C PHE A 93 -12.62 7.20 -2.54
N ASN A 94 -12.31 8.11 -1.64
CA ASN A 94 -11.99 9.51 -1.92
C ASN A 94 -10.69 9.85 -1.20
N VAL A 95 -9.74 10.43 -1.89
CA VAL A 95 -8.38 10.65 -1.36
C VAL A 95 -8.35 11.57 -0.15
N GLU A 96 -9.17 12.63 -0.15
CA GLU A 96 -9.22 13.62 0.95
C GLU A 96 -9.79 12.97 2.21
N THR A 97 -10.93 12.31 2.09
CA THR A 97 -11.56 11.56 3.18
C THR A 97 -10.67 10.44 3.70
N ALA A 98 -9.99 9.72 2.80
CA ALA A 98 -9.09 8.62 3.18
C ALA A 98 -7.89 9.13 3.99
N ILE A 99 -7.28 10.25 3.59
CA ILE A 99 -6.17 10.86 4.34
C ILE A 99 -6.66 11.39 5.69
N GLU A 100 -7.84 12.02 5.76
CA GLU A 100 -8.42 12.48 7.01
C GLU A 100 -8.65 11.32 7.99
N GLN A 101 -9.31 10.25 7.55
CA GLN A 101 -9.52 9.06 8.37
C GLN A 101 -8.20 8.38 8.76
N ALA A 102 -7.24 8.29 7.84
CA ALA A 102 -5.91 7.74 8.13
C ALA A 102 -5.14 8.58 9.16
N SER A 103 -5.34 9.90 9.21
CA SER A 103 -4.71 10.77 10.21
C SER A 103 -5.21 10.51 11.63
N GLN A 104 -6.47 10.08 11.76
CA GLN A 104 -7.13 9.76 13.03
C GLN A 104 -7.01 8.27 13.41
N PHE A 105 -6.57 7.42 12.47
CA PHE A 105 -6.47 5.99 12.68
C PHE A 105 -5.27 5.64 13.56
N GLU A 106 -5.48 4.83 14.58
CA GLU A 106 -4.43 4.36 15.49
C GLU A 106 -3.63 3.21 14.87
N TYR A 107 -2.66 3.54 14.04
CA TYR A 107 -1.81 2.53 13.43
C TYR A 107 -0.97 1.78 14.46
N GLN A 108 -0.91 0.47 14.33
CA GLN A 108 0.00 -0.43 15.03
C GLN A 108 1.09 -0.89 14.07
N THR A 109 2.31 -1.05 14.57
CA THR A 109 3.40 -1.63 13.77
C THR A 109 3.22 -3.14 13.70
N PRO A 110 3.25 -3.75 12.51
CA PRO A 110 3.28 -5.20 12.40
C PRO A 110 4.46 -5.79 13.19
N PRO A 111 4.29 -6.92 13.90
CA PRO A 111 5.31 -7.49 14.78
C PRO A 111 6.49 -8.14 14.05
N PHE A 112 6.62 -7.93 12.75
CA PHE A 112 7.67 -8.48 11.91
C PHE A 112 8.34 -7.37 11.12
N THR A 113 9.64 -7.31 11.22
CA THR A 113 10.48 -6.35 10.47
C THR A 113 11.04 -6.94 9.18
N ALA A 114 11.06 -8.26 9.07
CA ALA A 114 11.43 -9.00 7.87
C ALA A 114 10.55 -10.25 7.78
N PHE A 115 9.67 -10.30 6.81
CA PHE A 115 8.92 -11.51 6.50
C PHE A 115 9.71 -12.37 5.53
N SER A 116 10.00 -13.60 5.91
CA SER A 116 10.30 -14.60 4.91
C SER A 116 8.97 -15.01 4.22
N ARG A 117 9.03 -15.33 2.93
CA ARG A 117 7.88 -15.89 2.20
C ARG A 117 7.29 -17.12 2.93
N ALA A 118 8.13 -17.88 3.63
CA ALA A 118 7.74 -19.03 4.41
C ALA A 118 6.88 -18.65 5.64
N ASP A 119 7.22 -17.58 6.33
CA ASP A 119 6.48 -17.15 7.52
C ASP A 119 5.06 -16.71 7.18
N LEU A 120 4.89 -16.02 6.06
CA LEU A 120 3.56 -15.62 5.65
C LEU A 120 2.74 -16.77 5.07
N VAL A 121 3.33 -17.68 4.31
CA VAL A 121 2.63 -18.89 3.85
C VAL A 121 2.14 -19.70 5.06
N ASN A 122 2.93 -19.78 6.11
CA ASN A 122 2.54 -20.45 7.35
C ASN A 122 1.41 -19.71 8.07
N GLU A 123 1.46 -18.37 8.13
CA GLU A 123 0.39 -17.58 8.74
C GLU A 123 -0.91 -17.64 7.94
N LEU A 124 -0.85 -17.60 6.61
CA LEU A 124 -2.01 -17.78 5.75
C LEU A 124 -2.63 -19.18 5.88
N LYS A 125 -1.82 -20.23 5.99
CA LYS A 125 -2.29 -21.58 6.26
C LYS A 125 -2.94 -21.71 7.64
N ARG A 126 -2.38 -21.06 8.66
CA ARG A 126 -2.95 -21.01 10.01
C ARG A 126 -4.30 -20.33 10.06
N LEU A 127 -4.57 -19.39 9.16
CA LEU A 127 -5.85 -18.71 9.01
C LEU A 127 -6.86 -19.49 8.14
N SER A 128 -6.57 -20.72 7.75
CA SER A 128 -7.41 -21.58 6.92
C SER A 128 -7.75 -20.99 5.56
N LEU A 129 -6.81 -20.32 4.95
CA LEU A 129 -6.92 -19.76 3.59
C LEU A 129 -6.31 -20.70 2.55
#